data_deffdbfbce2d1d661b0877c30862a4c1
#
_entry.id   deffdbfbce2d1d661b0877c30862a4c1
#
_cell.length_a   1.000
_cell.length_b   1.000
_cell.length_c   1.000
_cell.angle_alpha   90.00
_cell.angle_beta   90.00
_cell.angle_gamma   90.00
#
_symmetry.space_group_name_H-M   'P 1'
#
loop_
_entity.id
_entity.type
_entity.pdbx_description
1 polymer ?
#
loop_
_entity_poly.entity_id
_entity_poly.type
_entity_poly.pdbx_seq_one_letter_code
_entity_poly.pdbx_strand_id
1 'polypeptide(L)'
;MGFKLTPIDVVDDISREDFYQNYLKPRRPVVIKGLTRNWPARDKWSLDYMKETVGDIVVPLYDSAKANPSAPINAASTEMRFSDYIDLIKREPTDLRIFLFDPIKHAPALLNDYVFPKKLMGGFLDRYPTLFFGGAGSETFLHYDIDMAHIFHTHFGKKHIILFDYKWKERLFRIPFATYALEDYHVDNPDTERFPELEGIECFLEYGDTLFMPTGWWHWMKYLDGSFSISLRAWDESWAVKAHSLWNLTVQRKFDDFMKARFKARYMNWKEQLACKRARRAWERGLPR
;
A
#
# COMPACT_ATOMS: atom_id res chain seq x y z
N MET A 1 -18.01 17.98 -6.30
CA MET A 1 -16.92 18.31 -5.38
C MET A 1 -16.18 17.02 -5.12
N GLY A 2 -14.87 16.98 -5.41
CA GLY A 2 -14.04 15.79 -5.16
C GLY A 2 -13.44 15.82 -3.75
N PHE A 3 -12.43 14.99 -3.53
CA PHE A 3 -11.62 15.05 -2.31
C PHE A 3 -10.95 16.41 -2.16
N LYS A 4 -10.86 16.88 -0.93
CA LYS A 4 -10.03 18.02 -0.58
C LYS A 4 -8.62 17.52 -0.28
N LEU A 5 -7.79 17.44 -1.31
CA LEU A 5 -6.43 16.96 -1.19
C LEU A 5 -5.47 18.10 -0.82
N THR A 6 -4.61 17.85 0.14
CA THR A 6 -3.51 18.74 0.51
C THR A 6 -2.18 18.06 0.18
N PRO A 7 -1.15 18.82 -0.25
CA PRO A 7 0.18 18.25 -0.48
C PRO A 7 0.73 17.61 0.79
N ILE A 8 1.48 16.51 0.64
CA ILE A 8 2.20 15.87 1.74
C ILE A 8 3.36 16.77 2.21
N ASP A 9 3.70 16.68 3.49
CA ASP A 9 4.94 17.26 3.99
C ASP A 9 6.15 16.55 3.38
N VAL A 10 7.14 17.34 3.00
CA VAL A 10 8.39 16.84 2.43
C VAL A 10 9.57 17.36 3.26
N VAL A 11 10.42 16.47 3.70
CA VAL A 11 11.67 16.80 4.40
C VAL A 11 12.85 16.16 3.66
N ASP A 12 14.01 16.81 3.70
CA ASP A 12 15.20 16.26 3.06
C ASP A 12 15.93 15.29 4.00
N ASP A 13 16.22 15.75 5.23
CA ASP A 13 16.75 14.94 6.32
C ASP A 13 15.99 15.29 7.60
N ILE A 14 15.96 14.38 8.56
CA ILE A 14 15.20 14.57 9.78
C ILE A 14 15.88 13.89 10.97
N SER A 15 15.94 14.59 12.10
CA SER A 15 16.40 14.01 13.35
C SER A 15 15.38 12.99 13.90
N ARG A 16 15.86 12.09 14.76
CA ARG A 16 14.97 11.13 15.44
C ARG A 16 13.90 11.85 16.28
N GLU A 17 14.29 12.91 16.96
CA GLU A 17 13.37 13.67 17.83
C GLU A 17 12.30 14.38 16.99
N ASP A 18 12.70 15.09 15.93
CA ASP A 18 11.75 15.77 15.05
C ASP A 18 10.83 14.79 14.34
N PHE A 19 11.36 13.65 13.89
CA PHE A 19 10.55 12.59 13.30
C PHE A 19 9.52 12.06 14.29
N TYR A 20 9.92 11.80 15.53
CA TYR A 20 9.03 11.31 16.57
C TYR A 20 7.92 12.30 16.89
N GLN A 21 8.28 13.58 17.14
CA GLN A 21 7.33 14.60 17.59
C GLN A 21 6.36 15.04 16.48
N ASN A 22 6.85 15.16 15.25
CA ASN A 22 6.07 15.75 14.16
C ASN A 22 5.33 14.72 13.29
N TYR A 23 5.78 13.44 13.25
CA TYR A 23 5.24 12.44 12.34
C TYR A 23 4.85 11.12 13.00
N LEU A 24 5.73 10.50 13.79
CA LEU A 24 5.43 9.21 14.40
C LEU A 24 4.34 9.30 15.47
N LYS A 25 4.52 10.15 16.46
CA LYS A 25 3.58 10.34 17.58
C LYS A 25 2.19 10.85 17.14
N PRO A 26 2.08 11.88 16.27
CA PRO A 26 0.79 12.32 15.73
C PRO A 26 0.25 11.44 14.62
N ARG A 27 0.99 10.41 14.20
CA ARG A 27 0.66 9.51 13.08
C ARG A 27 0.40 10.27 11.79
N ARG A 28 1.31 11.15 11.41
CA ARG A 28 1.24 11.98 10.22
C ARG A 28 2.20 11.44 9.15
N PRO A 29 1.78 11.23 7.90
CA PRO A 29 2.67 10.79 6.84
C PRO A 29 3.63 11.91 6.41
N VAL A 30 4.80 11.51 5.88
CA VAL A 30 5.83 12.44 5.38
C VAL A 30 6.67 11.76 4.31
N VAL A 31 7.13 12.53 3.33
CA VAL A 31 8.16 12.11 2.37
C VAL A 31 9.53 12.54 2.89
N ILE A 32 10.46 11.60 2.99
CA ILE A 32 11.86 11.81 3.41
C ILE A 32 12.76 11.57 2.20
N LYS A 33 13.26 12.64 1.59
CA LYS A 33 14.10 12.57 0.36
C LYS A 33 15.51 12.07 0.61
N GLY A 34 16.08 12.44 1.75
CA GLY A 34 17.48 12.12 2.11
C GLY A 34 17.70 10.70 2.63
N LEU A 35 16.63 9.92 2.90
CA LEU A 35 16.76 8.65 3.61
C LEU A 35 17.64 7.62 2.87
N THR A 36 17.61 7.64 1.55
CA THR A 36 18.32 6.69 0.69
C THR A 36 19.72 7.14 0.26
N ARG A 37 20.21 8.31 0.68
CA ARG A 37 21.47 8.86 0.20
C ARG A 37 22.67 7.92 0.33
N ASN A 38 22.69 7.12 1.39
CA ASN A 38 23.77 6.18 1.67
C ASN A 38 23.41 4.73 1.33
N TRP A 39 22.31 4.50 0.61
CA TRP A 39 21.97 3.16 0.16
C TRP A 39 22.68 2.85 -1.15
N PRO A 40 23.41 1.74 -1.26
CA PRO A 40 23.91 1.27 -2.54
C PRO A 40 22.80 1.13 -3.60
N ALA A 41 21.57 0.83 -3.17
CA ALA A 41 20.39 0.77 -4.01
C ALA A 41 20.18 2.04 -4.85
N ARG A 42 20.53 3.23 -4.33
CA ARG A 42 20.31 4.49 -5.02
C ARG A 42 21.03 4.57 -6.37
N ASP A 43 22.22 4.00 -6.44
CA ASP A 43 23.07 4.04 -7.64
C ASP A 43 22.95 2.77 -8.48
N LYS A 44 22.62 1.62 -7.83
CA LYS A 44 22.57 0.31 -8.48
C LYS A 44 21.20 -0.06 -9.00
N TRP A 45 20.13 0.28 -8.26
CA TRP A 45 18.82 -0.27 -8.51
C TRP A 45 18.17 0.39 -9.73
N SER A 46 18.10 -0.36 -10.81
CA SER A 46 17.34 -0.08 -12.01
C SER A 46 16.50 -1.30 -12.39
N LEU A 47 15.59 -1.17 -13.33
CA LEU A 47 14.84 -2.32 -13.84
C LEU A 47 15.77 -3.37 -14.47
N ASP A 48 16.85 -2.93 -15.14
CA ASP A 48 17.84 -3.84 -15.71
C ASP A 48 18.62 -4.59 -14.62
N TYR A 49 19.07 -3.88 -13.59
CA TYR A 49 19.72 -4.51 -12.44
C TYR A 49 18.81 -5.52 -11.73
N MET A 50 17.52 -5.20 -11.58
CA MET A 50 16.53 -6.13 -11.02
C MET A 50 16.38 -7.36 -11.91
N LYS A 51 16.29 -7.18 -13.23
CA LYS A 51 16.20 -8.26 -14.21
C LYS A 51 17.40 -9.22 -14.12
N GLU A 52 18.61 -8.67 -14.05
CA GLU A 52 19.84 -9.45 -13.92
C GLU A 52 19.94 -10.18 -12.57
N THR A 53 19.55 -9.52 -11.49
CA THR A 53 19.71 -10.06 -10.12
C THR A 53 18.66 -11.12 -9.78
N VAL A 54 17.41 -10.92 -10.19
CA VAL A 54 16.30 -11.86 -9.88
C VAL A 54 16.31 -13.03 -10.86
N GLY A 55 16.69 -12.79 -12.11
CA GLY A 55 16.80 -13.83 -13.14
C GLY A 55 15.44 -14.32 -13.65
N ASP A 56 15.42 -15.59 -14.10
CA ASP A 56 14.31 -16.19 -14.84
C ASP A 56 13.30 -16.94 -13.98
N ILE A 57 13.00 -16.45 -12.80
CA ILE A 57 11.93 -17.05 -12.00
C ILE A 57 10.55 -16.68 -12.56
N VAL A 58 9.58 -17.59 -12.42
CA VAL A 58 8.19 -17.30 -12.72
C VAL A 58 7.56 -16.61 -11.52
N VAL A 59 6.89 -15.48 -11.77
CA VAL A 59 6.24 -14.67 -10.74
C VAL A 59 4.75 -14.53 -11.02
N PRO A 60 3.92 -14.51 -9.96
CA PRO A 60 2.50 -14.20 -10.11
C PRO A 60 2.30 -12.71 -10.38
N LEU A 61 1.41 -12.41 -11.32
CA LEU A 61 1.02 -11.06 -11.69
C LEU A 61 -0.43 -10.78 -11.32
N TYR A 62 -0.69 -9.56 -10.92
CA TYR A 62 -1.98 -9.08 -10.46
C TYR A 62 -2.37 -7.87 -11.30
N ASP A 63 -3.58 -7.87 -11.81
CA ASP A 63 -4.17 -6.73 -12.51
C ASP A 63 -5.06 -5.89 -11.58
N SER A 64 -5.65 -4.83 -12.12
CA SER A 64 -6.60 -3.97 -11.43
C SER A 64 -8.05 -4.48 -11.53
N ALA A 65 -8.28 -5.64 -12.14
CA ALA A 65 -9.61 -6.21 -12.27
C ALA A 65 -10.23 -6.50 -10.89
N LYS A 66 -11.56 -6.38 -10.83
CA LYS A 66 -12.33 -6.67 -9.61
C LYS A 66 -12.00 -8.06 -9.08
N ALA A 67 -11.69 -8.14 -7.79
CA ALA A 67 -11.43 -9.41 -7.14
C ALA A 67 -12.59 -10.38 -7.38
N ASN A 68 -12.31 -11.56 -7.93
CA ASN A 68 -13.32 -12.59 -8.10
C ASN A 68 -13.88 -12.99 -6.72
N PRO A 69 -15.20 -12.82 -6.47
CA PRO A 69 -15.80 -13.16 -5.17
C PRO A 69 -15.58 -14.62 -4.73
N SER A 70 -15.28 -15.49 -5.69
CA SER A 70 -15.04 -16.92 -5.46
C SER A 70 -13.56 -17.28 -5.29
N ALA A 71 -12.65 -16.31 -5.49
CA ALA A 71 -11.20 -16.51 -5.37
C ALA A 71 -10.66 -15.81 -4.10
N PRO A 72 -9.52 -16.26 -3.56
CA PRO A 72 -8.79 -15.50 -2.55
C PRO A 72 -8.48 -14.08 -3.07
N ILE A 73 -8.50 -13.09 -2.18
CA ILE A 73 -8.27 -11.68 -2.52
C ILE A 73 -6.91 -11.44 -3.21
N ASN A 74 -5.95 -12.34 -2.98
CA ASN A 74 -4.61 -12.31 -3.56
C ASN A 74 -4.44 -13.42 -4.62
N ALA A 75 -5.49 -13.83 -5.33
CA ALA A 75 -5.34 -14.73 -6.46
C ALA A 75 -4.66 -13.99 -7.63
N ALA A 76 -3.58 -14.54 -8.13
CA ALA A 76 -2.90 -13.98 -9.30
C ALA A 76 -3.80 -14.07 -10.54
N SER A 77 -3.75 -13.04 -11.39
CA SER A 77 -4.48 -13.02 -12.67
C SER A 77 -3.79 -13.86 -13.72
N THR A 78 -2.45 -13.88 -13.69
CA THR A 78 -1.59 -14.63 -14.61
C THR A 78 -0.21 -14.84 -13.99
N GLU A 79 0.66 -15.54 -14.70
CA GLU A 79 2.07 -15.74 -14.33
C GLU A 79 2.96 -15.42 -15.53
N MET A 80 4.17 -14.93 -15.26
CA MET A 80 5.15 -14.60 -16.29
C MET A 80 6.57 -14.79 -15.75
N ARG A 81 7.57 -14.96 -16.61
CA ARG A 81 8.97 -14.88 -16.21
C ARG A 81 9.25 -13.44 -15.74
N PHE A 82 10.02 -13.30 -14.68
CA PHE A 82 10.34 -11.98 -14.14
C PHE A 82 11.06 -11.10 -15.18
N SER A 83 12.00 -11.67 -15.94
CA SER A 83 12.70 -10.98 -17.02
C SER A 83 11.75 -10.42 -18.08
N ASP A 84 10.76 -11.24 -18.52
CA ASP A 84 9.79 -10.84 -19.54
C ASP A 84 8.85 -9.74 -19.01
N TYR A 85 8.48 -9.83 -17.72
CA TYR A 85 7.69 -8.80 -17.07
C TYR A 85 8.44 -7.46 -16.96
N ILE A 86 9.74 -7.48 -16.62
CA ILE A 86 10.55 -6.27 -16.62
C ILE A 86 10.63 -5.63 -18.02
N ASP A 87 10.82 -6.44 -19.05
CA ASP A 87 10.81 -5.93 -20.44
C ASP A 87 9.44 -5.35 -20.82
N LEU A 88 8.36 -5.95 -20.38
CA LEU A 88 7.01 -5.45 -20.60
C LEU A 88 6.82 -4.05 -20.00
N ILE A 89 7.09 -3.87 -18.69
CA ILE A 89 6.88 -2.59 -18.01
C ILE A 89 7.84 -1.47 -18.45
N LYS A 90 8.98 -1.84 -19.05
CA LYS A 90 9.89 -0.88 -19.70
C LYS A 90 9.37 -0.39 -21.04
N ARG A 91 8.68 -1.24 -21.78
CA ARG A 91 8.28 -0.98 -23.17
C ARG A 91 6.94 -0.27 -23.28
N GLU A 92 5.96 -0.65 -22.46
CA GLU A 92 4.58 -0.18 -22.62
C GLU A 92 3.82 -0.10 -21.30
N PRO A 93 2.80 0.75 -21.22
CA PRO A 93 1.88 0.77 -20.08
C PRO A 93 1.17 -0.57 -19.91
N THR A 94 0.99 -0.97 -18.66
CA THR A 94 0.22 -2.17 -18.30
C THR A 94 -0.36 -2.01 -16.91
N ASP A 95 -1.49 -2.61 -16.63
CA ASP A 95 -2.08 -2.69 -15.30
C ASP A 95 -1.54 -3.85 -14.45
N LEU A 96 -0.72 -4.73 -15.06
CA LEU A 96 -0.08 -5.84 -14.36
C LEU A 96 0.98 -5.35 -13.38
N ARG A 97 1.00 -5.98 -12.20
CA ARG A 97 1.96 -5.67 -11.14
C ARG A 97 2.42 -6.94 -10.41
N ILE A 98 3.64 -6.89 -9.88
CA ILE A 98 4.12 -7.87 -8.90
C ILE A 98 3.83 -7.32 -7.50
N PHE A 99 3.19 -8.12 -6.68
CA PHE A 99 2.75 -7.78 -5.35
C PHE A 99 3.43 -8.68 -4.30
N LEU A 100 4.00 -8.08 -3.24
CA LEU A 100 4.64 -8.79 -2.14
C LEU A 100 5.81 -9.72 -2.56
N PHE A 101 6.65 -9.26 -3.47
CA PHE A 101 7.85 -10.02 -3.83
C PHE A 101 8.82 -10.09 -2.65
N ASP A 102 9.24 -11.30 -2.31
CA ASP A 102 10.16 -11.56 -1.20
C ASP A 102 11.62 -11.58 -1.67
N PRO A 103 12.41 -10.52 -1.42
CA PRO A 103 13.81 -10.47 -1.82
C PRO A 103 14.69 -11.44 -1.01
N ILE A 104 14.31 -11.79 0.21
CA ILE A 104 15.09 -12.76 1.02
C ILE A 104 15.11 -14.11 0.34
N LYS A 105 13.96 -14.52 -0.21
CA LYS A 105 13.80 -15.80 -0.87
C LYS A 105 14.37 -15.82 -2.29
N HIS A 106 14.12 -14.76 -3.06
CA HIS A 106 14.33 -14.78 -4.50
C HIS A 106 15.54 -13.98 -4.99
N ALA A 107 16.02 -13.00 -4.19
CA ALA A 107 17.10 -12.10 -4.59
C ALA A 107 17.93 -11.64 -3.37
N PRO A 108 18.55 -12.57 -2.61
CA PRO A 108 19.26 -12.22 -1.36
C PRO A 108 20.40 -11.23 -1.57
N ALA A 109 20.96 -11.11 -2.77
CA ALA A 109 21.98 -10.12 -3.09
C ALA A 109 21.50 -8.66 -2.86
N LEU A 110 20.20 -8.41 -3.03
CA LEU A 110 19.61 -7.08 -2.81
C LEU A 110 19.61 -6.64 -1.35
N LEU A 111 19.75 -7.57 -0.39
CA LEU A 111 19.66 -7.27 1.04
C LEU A 111 20.81 -6.39 1.55
N ASN A 112 21.92 -6.32 0.81
CA ASN A 112 23.06 -5.48 1.14
C ASN A 112 22.96 -4.06 0.56
N ASP A 113 21.93 -3.79 -0.24
CA ASP A 113 21.81 -2.55 -0.98
C ASP A 113 20.93 -1.50 -0.29
N TYR A 114 20.23 -1.85 0.78
CA TYR A 114 19.40 -0.93 1.55
C TYR A 114 19.61 -1.09 3.05
N VAL A 115 19.20 -0.09 3.82
CA VAL A 115 19.33 -0.07 5.28
C VAL A 115 17.97 0.27 5.92
N PHE A 116 17.55 -0.53 6.90
CA PHE A 116 16.41 -0.18 7.73
C PHE A 116 16.67 1.12 8.49
N PRO A 117 15.75 2.09 8.49
CA PRO A 117 15.96 3.40 9.12
C PRO A 117 15.84 3.34 10.66
N LYS A 118 16.62 2.44 11.29
CA LYS A 118 16.62 2.19 12.75
C LYS A 118 17.08 3.40 13.56
N LYS A 119 17.75 4.37 12.91
CA LYS A 119 18.07 5.66 13.52
C LYS A 119 16.83 6.51 13.81
N LEU A 120 15.75 6.37 13.05
CA LEU A 120 14.51 7.13 13.23
C LEU A 120 13.57 6.46 14.23
N MET A 121 13.39 5.16 14.12
CA MET A 121 12.54 4.38 15.05
C MET A 121 13.01 2.94 15.16
N GLY A 122 12.49 2.22 16.17
CA GLY A 122 12.71 0.78 16.35
C GLY A 122 11.57 -0.07 15.78
N GLY A 123 11.56 -1.37 16.14
CA GLY A 123 10.46 -2.28 15.86
C GLY A 123 10.37 -2.80 14.43
N PHE A 124 11.41 -2.64 13.62
CA PHE A 124 11.41 -3.12 12.24
C PHE A 124 11.28 -4.64 12.14
N LEU A 125 10.51 -5.07 11.14
CA LEU A 125 10.34 -6.46 10.74
C LEU A 125 11.43 -6.82 9.72
N ASP A 126 12.65 -7.01 10.20
CA ASP A 126 13.85 -7.20 9.37
C ASP A 126 13.74 -8.43 8.44
N ARG A 127 12.83 -9.36 8.72
CA ARG A 127 12.59 -10.59 7.93
C ARG A 127 11.47 -10.44 6.89
N TYR A 128 10.90 -9.24 6.74
CA TYR A 128 9.78 -9.00 5.84
C TYR A 128 9.95 -7.75 4.98
N PRO A 129 11.15 -7.49 4.39
CA PRO A 129 11.25 -6.51 3.33
C PRO A 129 10.42 -7.00 2.14
N THR A 130 9.73 -6.11 1.46
CA THR A 130 8.85 -6.50 0.36
C THR A 130 9.07 -5.58 -0.83
N LEU A 131 9.27 -6.17 -2.02
CA LEU A 131 9.34 -5.42 -3.27
C LEU A 131 8.00 -5.47 -4.00
N PHE A 132 7.73 -4.40 -4.73
CA PHE A 132 6.55 -4.22 -5.55
C PHE A 132 7.00 -3.65 -6.90
N PHE A 133 6.51 -4.22 -8.00
CA PHE A 133 6.81 -3.72 -9.35
C PHE A 133 5.50 -3.41 -10.06
N GLY A 134 5.49 -2.36 -10.86
CA GLY A 134 4.33 -1.97 -11.65
C GLY A 134 4.71 -1.28 -12.95
N GLY A 135 3.91 -1.49 -13.98
CA GLY A 135 3.97 -0.73 -15.23
C GLY A 135 3.22 0.60 -15.10
N ALA A 136 3.51 1.53 -16.01
CA ALA A 136 2.75 2.77 -16.10
C ALA A 136 1.25 2.49 -16.20
N GLY A 137 0.47 3.13 -15.33
CA GLY A 137 -0.98 2.94 -15.26
C GLY A 137 -1.45 1.86 -14.28
N SER A 138 -0.58 0.97 -13.79
CA SER A 138 -1.00 -0.02 -12.79
C SER A 138 -1.35 0.65 -11.46
N GLU A 139 -2.44 0.19 -10.85
CA GLU A 139 -3.02 0.80 -9.66
C GLU A 139 -3.18 -0.23 -8.53
N THR A 140 -3.06 0.25 -7.31
CA THR A 140 -3.50 -0.48 -6.12
C THR A 140 -4.72 0.22 -5.55
N PHE A 141 -5.82 -0.51 -5.46
CA PHE A 141 -7.10 0.01 -4.94
C PHE A 141 -6.95 0.59 -3.52
N LEU A 142 -7.90 1.44 -3.12
CA LEU A 142 -7.89 2.09 -1.81
C LEU A 142 -8.04 1.09 -0.67
N HIS A 143 -7.00 0.97 0.16
CA HIS A 143 -6.95 0.06 1.30
C HIS A 143 -6.05 0.59 2.41
N TYR A 144 -6.04 -0.06 3.56
CA TYR A 144 -4.99 0.02 4.56
C TYR A 144 -4.40 -1.37 4.80
N ASP A 145 -3.15 -1.46 5.22
CA ASP A 145 -2.48 -2.75 5.39
C ASP A 145 -3.05 -3.54 6.57
N ILE A 146 -3.31 -4.82 6.32
CA ILE A 146 -3.94 -5.74 7.28
C ILE A 146 -3.07 -5.96 8.53
N ASP A 147 -1.76 -5.85 8.39
CA ASP A 147 -0.77 -6.01 9.46
C ASP A 147 -0.66 -4.78 10.37
N MET A 148 -1.36 -3.68 10.04
CA MET A 148 -1.37 -2.47 10.86
C MET A 148 0.03 -2.02 11.29
N ALA A 149 1.01 -2.12 10.38
CA ALA A 149 2.38 -1.69 10.61
C ALA A 149 2.61 -0.24 10.17
N HIS A 150 3.65 0.39 10.67
CA HIS A 150 4.25 1.57 10.04
C HIS A 150 5.05 1.14 8.82
N ILE A 151 5.00 1.91 7.75
CA ILE A 151 5.64 1.56 6.49
C ILE A 151 6.57 2.70 6.05
N PHE A 152 7.81 2.33 5.72
CA PHE A 152 8.74 3.15 4.95
C PHE A 152 8.74 2.60 3.52
N HIS A 153 8.04 3.29 2.62
CA HIS A 153 7.87 2.92 1.23
C HIS A 153 8.81 3.75 0.35
N THR A 154 9.93 3.17 -0.03
CA THR A 154 10.90 3.80 -0.93
C THR A 154 10.60 3.43 -2.36
N HIS A 155 10.53 4.43 -3.23
CA HIS A 155 10.18 4.26 -4.64
C HIS A 155 11.36 4.55 -5.57
N PHE A 156 11.48 3.76 -6.64
CA PHE A 156 12.51 3.88 -7.67
C PHE A 156 11.83 4.09 -9.03
N GLY A 157 11.39 5.31 -9.28
CA GLY A 157 10.62 5.78 -10.43
C GLY A 157 9.65 6.86 -10.03
N LYS A 158 8.49 6.94 -10.69
CA LYS A 158 7.45 7.93 -10.42
C LYS A 158 6.14 7.28 -9.98
N LYS A 159 5.59 7.73 -8.87
CA LYS A 159 4.36 7.17 -8.30
C LYS A 159 3.47 8.27 -7.75
N HIS A 160 2.17 8.18 -8.04
CA HIS A 160 1.13 9.00 -7.44
C HIS A 160 0.46 8.21 -6.32
N ILE A 161 0.27 8.84 -5.16
CA ILE A 161 -0.32 8.23 -3.97
C ILE A 161 -1.32 9.20 -3.37
N ILE A 162 -2.49 8.69 -2.99
CA ILE A 162 -3.47 9.45 -2.21
C ILE A 162 -3.69 8.73 -0.89
N LEU A 163 -3.65 9.50 0.19
CA LEU A 163 -3.68 9.02 1.56
C LEU A 163 -4.88 9.60 2.31
N PHE A 164 -5.54 8.74 3.11
CA PHE A 164 -6.59 9.18 4.03
C PHE A 164 -6.32 8.65 5.43
N ASP A 165 -6.59 9.48 6.43
CA ASP A 165 -6.49 9.09 7.84
C ASP A 165 -7.46 7.93 8.15
N TYR A 166 -7.05 7.02 9.01
CA TYR A 166 -7.85 5.87 9.47
C TYR A 166 -9.23 6.27 10.05
N LYS A 167 -9.34 7.48 10.59
CA LYS A 167 -10.61 8.03 11.09
C LYS A 167 -11.72 8.00 10.03
N TRP A 168 -11.37 8.12 8.73
CA TRP A 168 -12.32 8.12 7.62
C TRP A 168 -12.86 6.75 7.22
N LYS A 169 -12.39 5.66 7.86
CA LYS A 169 -12.69 4.26 7.49
C LYS A 169 -14.14 3.95 7.18
N GLU A 170 -15.09 4.51 7.93
CA GLU A 170 -16.51 4.26 7.69
C GLU A 170 -17.03 5.08 6.49
N ARG A 171 -16.55 6.30 6.30
CA ARG A 171 -16.91 7.15 5.16
C ARG A 171 -16.26 6.68 3.84
N LEU A 172 -15.16 5.94 3.91
CA LEU A 172 -14.49 5.35 2.75
C LEU A 172 -15.15 4.03 2.30
N PHE A 173 -16.37 3.75 2.72
CA PHE A 173 -17.09 2.53 2.33
C PHE A 173 -16.30 1.24 2.59
N ARG A 174 -15.66 1.15 3.74
CA ARG A 174 -14.89 -0.02 4.13
C ARG A 174 -15.72 -1.29 4.09
N ILE A 175 -15.28 -2.26 3.33
CA ILE A 175 -15.91 -3.58 3.27
C ILE A 175 -15.77 -4.28 4.64
N PRO A 176 -16.86 -4.78 5.23
CA PRO A 176 -16.79 -5.51 6.50
C PRO A 176 -15.86 -6.71 6.43
N PHE A 177 -15.09 -6.93 7.50
CA PHE A 177 -14.08 -7.99 7.60
C PHE A 177 -12.97 -7.92 6.55
N ALA A 178 -12.77 -6.75 5.94
CA ALA A 178 -11.72 -6.46 4.99
C ALA A 178 -11.02 -5.14 5.32
N THR A 179 -9.90 -4.88 4.66
CA THR A 179 -9.10 -3.67 4.83
C THR A 179 -9.13 -2.75 3.61
N TYR A 180 -10.08 -2.97 2.70
CA TYR A 180 -10.25 -2.21 1.46
C TYR A 180 -11.64 -1.58 1.37
N ALA A 181 -11.73 -0.55 0.52
CA ALA A 181 -12.96 0.12 0.16
C ALA A 181 -13.73 -0.66 -0.92
N LEU A 182 -14.97 -0.25 -1.21
CA LEU A 182 -15.70 -0.79 -2.35
C LEU A 182 -14.90 -0.61 -3.64
N GLU A 183 -14.82 -1.68 -4.44
CA GLU A 183 -14.01 -1.70 -5.68
C GLU A 183 -14.48 -0.70 -6.75
N ASP A 184 -15.75 -0.31 -6.73
CA ASP A 184 -16.30 0.70 -7.65
C ASP A 184 -15.81 2.12 -7.35
N TYR A 185 -14.95 2.26 -6.35
CA TYR A 185 -14.43 3.53 -5.91
C TYR A 185 -13.09 3.85 -6.56
N HIS A 186 -13.15 4.61 -7.62
CA HIS A 186 -11.96 5.13 -8.29
C HIS A 186 -11.56 6.48 -7.69
N VAL A 187 -10.38 6.54 -7.11
CA VAL A 187 -9.88 7.75 -6.46
C VAL A 187 -9.63 8.88 -7.46
N ASP A 188 -9.26 8.54 -8.71
CA ASP A 188 -9.05 9.50 -9.80
C ASP A 188 -10.35 10.13 -10.31
N ASN A 189 -11.47 9.45 -10.14
CA ASN A 189 -12.79 9.91 -10.56
C ASN A 189 -13.81 9.57 -9.48
N PRO A 190 -13.70 10.20 -8.30
CA PRO A 190 -14.62 9.96 -7.22
C PRO A 190 -16.02 10.40 -7.62
N ASP A 191 -17.02 9.57 -7.40
CA ASP A 191 -18.41 9.99 -7.43
C ASP A 191 -18.61 11.09 -6.38
N THR A 192 -18.66 12.32 -6.85
CA THR A 192 -18.65 13.51 -5.99
C THR A 192 -19.89 13.63 -5.10
N GLU A 193 -20.98 12.95 -5.46
CA GLU A 193 -22.18 12.88 -4.63
C GLU A 193 -21.99 11.93 -3.45
N ARG A 194 -21.15 10.89 -3.63
CA ARG A 194 -20.86 9.91 -2.57
C ARG A 194 -19.85 10.43 -1.54
N PHE A 195 -18.95 11.32 -1.93
CA PHE A 195 -17.81 11.76 -1.11
C PHE A 195 -17.63 13.27 -1.04
N PRO A 196 -18.67 14.06 -0.74
CA PRO A 196 -18.47 15.47 -0.51
C PRO A 196 -17.51 15.64 0.68
N GLU A 197 -16.41 16.35 0.49
CA GLU A 197 -15.54 16.86 1.56
C GLU A 197 -14.65 15.87 2.33
N LEU A 198 -14.25 14.73 1.76
CA LEU A 198 -13.17 13.94 2.38
C LEU A 198 -11.83 14.65 2.24
N GLU A 199 -11.23 14.93 3.39
CA GLU A 199 -9.87 15.47 3.45
C GLU A 199 -8.86 14.33 3.28
N GLY A 200 -7.96 14.49 2.32
CA GLY A 200 -6.88 13.55 2.05
C GLY A 200 -5.56 14.27 1.82
N ILE A 201 -4.51 13.48 1.66
CA ILE A 201 -3.16 13.96 1.36
C ILE A 201 -2.75 13.38 0.01
N GLU A 202 -2.26 14.26 -0.88
CA GLU A 202 -1.71 13.88 -2.16
C GLU A 202 -0.18 13.84 -2.12
N CYS A 203 0.39 12.80 -2.69
CA CYS A 203 1.82 12.54 -2.66
C CYS A 203 2.31 12.08 -4.04
N PHE A 204 3.34 12.72 -4.55
CA PHE A 204 4.09 12.27 -5.72
C PHE A 204 5.49 11.86 -5.26
N LEU A 205 5.87 10.61 -5.53
CA LEU A 205 7.21 10.12 -5.25
C LEU A 205 8.04 10.11 -6.54
N GLU A 206 9.26 10.59 -6.41
CA GLU A 206 10.31 10.49 -7.39
C GLU A 206 11.33 9.41 -7.00
N TYR A 207 12.29 9.13 -7.88
CA TYR A 207 13.33 8.13 -7.65
C TYR A 207 14.11 8.34 -6.36
N GLY A 208 14.10 7.38 -5.47
CA GLY A 208 14.78 7.40 -4.18
C GLY A 208 14.01 8.07 -3.04
N ASP A 209 12.84 8.63 -3.31
CA ASP A 209 11.97 9.19 -2.26
C ASP A 209 11.40 8.08 -1.36
N THR A 210 11.33 8.35 -0.07
CA THR A 210 10.73 7.44 0.90
C THR A 210 9.51 8.08 1.56
N LEU A 211 8.36 7.48 1.37
CA LEU A 211 7.14 7.80 2.11
C LEU A 211 7.14 7.05 3.44
N PHE A 212 7.11 7.78 4.56
CA PHE A 212 6.68 7.22 5.83
C PHE A 212 5.16 7.27 5.90
N MET A 213 4.54 6.10 6.05
CA MET A 213 3.10 5.94 6.18
C MET A 213 2.81 5.30 7.53
N PRO A 214 2.17 6.04 8.45
CA PRO A 214 1.82 5.50 9.76
C PRO A 214 0.77 4.39 9.69
N THR A 215 0.70 3.63 10.77
CA THR A 215 -0.28 2.56 10.94
C THR A 215 -1.71 2.98 10.59
N GLY A 216 -2.36 2.15 9.77
CA GLY A 216 -3.80 2.28 9.47
C GLY A 216 -4.16 3.35 8.44
N TRP A 217 -3.20 4.07 7.90
CA TRP A 217 -3.48 5.02 6.83
C TRP A 217 -4.00 4.31 5.59
N TRP A 218 -5.13 4.78 5.08
CA TRP A 218 -5.68 4.36 3.81
C TRP A 218 -4.84 4.93 2.68
N HIS A 219 -4.56 4.11 1.68
CA HIS A 219 -3.75 4.53 0.55
C HIS A 219 -4.25 3.89 -0.75
N TRP A 220 -4.23 4.71 -1.78
CA TRP A 220 -4.35 4.35 -3.17
C TRP A 220 -3.04 4.73 -3.86
N MET A 221 -2.57 3.90 -4.77
CA MET A 221 -1.28 4.11 -5.42
C MET A 221 -1.38 3.81 -6.90
N LYS A 222 -0.76 4.68 -7.73
CA LYS A 222 -0.66 4.52 -9.18
C LYS A 222 0.78 4.71 -9.64
N TYR A 223 1.26 3.76 -10.43
CA TYR A 223 2.55 3.88 -11.08
C TYR A 223 2.43 4.82 -12.29
N LEU A 224 3.32 5.79 -12.40
CA LEU A 224 3.33 6.75 -13.50
C LEU A 224 4.32 6.35 -14.61
N ASP A 225 5.24 5.44 -14.27
CA ASP A 225 6.20 4.81 -15.17
C ASP A 225 6.38 3.33 -14.83
N GLY A 226 7.13 2.60 -15.64
CA GLY A 226 7.59 1.26 -15.29
C GLY A 226 8.63 1.36 -14.18
N SER A 227 8.29 0.92 -12.96
CA SER A 227 9.11 1.14 -11.78
C SER A 227 8.82 0.14 -10.65
N PHE A 228 9.53 0.33 -9.53
CA PHE A 228 9.39 -0.57 -8.39
C PHE A 228 9.61 0.17 -7.07
N SER A 229 9.25 -0.50 -5.99
CA SER A 229 9.38 0.04 -4.63
C SER A 229 9.84 -1.04 -3.65
N ILE A 230 10.52 -0.63 -2.59
CA ILE A 230 10.71 -1.47 -1.40
C ILE A 230 9.92 -0.90 -0.23
N SER A 231 9.22 -1.78 0.49
CA SER A 231 8.52 -1.43 1.73
C SER A 231 9.18 -2.12 2.92
N LEU A 232 9.60 -1.30 3.87
CA LEU A 232 10.18 -1.73 5.15
C LEU A 232 9.15 -1.46 6.24
N ARG A 233 8.73 -2.50 6.95
CA ARG A 233 7.67 -2.42 7.96
C ARG A 233 8.23 -2.37 9.36
N ALA A 234 7.54 -1.64 10.24
CA ALA A 234 7.83 -1.62 11.67
C ALA A 234 6.55 -1.74 12.48
N TRP A 235 6.59 -2.49 13.58
CA TRP A 235 5.47 -2.59 14.49
C TRP A 235 5.11 -1.23 15.10
N ASP A 236 3.80 -0.98 15.19
CA ASP A 236 3.29 0.12 16.03
C ASP A 236 3.69 -0.09 17.49
N GLU A 237 3.96 0.96 18.23
CA GLU A 237 4.33 0.89 19.64
C GLU A 237 3.16 0.41 20.52
N SER A 238 1.93 0.69 20.12
CA SER A 238 0.71 0.36 20.86
C SER A 238 0.40 -1.13 20.87
N TRP A 239 0.28 -1.72 22.06
CA TRP A 239 -0.19 -3.09 22.22
C TRP A 239 -1.60 -3.34 21.67
N ALA A 240 -2.48 -2.34 21.75
CA ALA A 240 -3.83 -2.44 21.17
C ALA A 240 -3.78 -2.57 19.64
N VAL A 241 -2.89 -1.85 18.98
CA VAL A 241 -2.68 -1.96 17.53
C VAL A 241 -2.08 -3.33 17.17
N LYS A 242 -1.09 -3.81 17.91
CA LYS A 242 -0.51 -5.15 17.71
C LYS A 242 -1.57 -6.25 17.87
N ALA A 243 -2.40 -6.16 18.90
CA ALA A 243 -3.50 -7.11 19.10
C ALA A 243 -4.52 -7.04 17.96
N HIS A 244 -4.84 -5.85 17.46
CA HIS A 244 -5.72 -5.67 16.31
C HIS A 244 -5.10 -6.26 15.03
N SER A 245 -3.81 -6.04 14.80
CA SER A 245 -3.07 -6.69 13.71
C SER A 245 -3.17 -8.21 13.76
N LEU A 246 -2.88 -8.79 14.93
CA LEU A 246 -2.99 -10.24 15.13
C LEU A 246 -4.41 -10.75 14.88
N TRP A 247 -5.42 -10.03 15.37
CA TRP A 247 -6.83 -10.34 15.11
C TRP A 247 -7.15 -10.32 13.62
N ASN A 248 -6.71 -9.29 12.90
CA ASN A 248 -6.92 -9.18 11.46
C ASN A 248 -6.30 -10.34 10.69
N LEU A 249 -5.05 -10.69 11.01
CA LEU A 249 -4.28 -11.72 10.31
C LEU A 249 -4.78 -13.14 10.60
N THR A 250 -5.23 -13.40 11.82
CA THR A 250 -5.56 -14.76 12.28
C THR A 250 -7.05 -15.06 12.27
N VAL A 251 -7.87 -14.18 12.84
CA VAL A 251 -9.31 -14.42 13.02
C VAL A 251 -10.13 -13.84 11.88
N GLN A 252 -9.99 -12.53 11.66
CA GLN A 252 -10.81 -11.81 10.68
C GLN A 252 -10.64 -12.38 9.27
N ARG A 253 -9.39 -12.56 8.83
CA ARG A 253 -9.09 -13.10 7.50
C ARG A 253 -9.63 -14.51 7.30
N LYS A 254 -9.37 -15.41 8.24
CA LYS A 254 -9.85 -16.80 8.14
C LYS A 254 -11.38 -16.89 8.17
N PHE A 255 -12.03 -16.06 8.99
CA PHE A 255 -13.48 -15.95 9.01
C PHE A 255 -14.02 -15.46 7.67
N ASP A 256 -13.44 -14.40 7.11
CA ASP A 256 -13.86 -13.85 5.83
C ASP A 256 -13.68 -14.85 4.68
N ASP A 257 -12.54 -15.53 4.63
CA ASP A 257 -12.26 -16.58 3.63
C ASP A 257 -13.24 -17.75 3.75
N PHE A 258 -13.55 -18.20 4.98
CA PHE A 258 -14.56 -19.23 5.21
C PHE A 258 -15.96 -18.80 4.73
N MET A 259 -16.38 -17.59 5.06
CA MET A 259 -17.69 -17.07 4.67
C MET A 259 -17.81 -16.88 3.15
N LYS A 260 -16.75 -16.41 2.49
CA LYS A 260 -16.67 -16.32 1.02
C LYS A 260 -16.80 -17.69 0.37
N ALA A 261 -16.04 -18.66 0.83
CA ALA A 261 -16.10 -20.03 0.30
C ALA A 261 -17.49 -20.66 0.46
N ARG A 262 -18.17 -20.42 1.59
CA ARG A 262 -19.47 -21.03 1.93
C ARG A 262 -20.66 -20.33 1.30
N PHE A 263 -20.67 -18.99 1.23
CA PHE A 263 -21.84 -18.18 0.84
C PHE A 263 -21.65 -17.37 -0.43
N LYS A 264 -20.43 -17.35 -0.99
CA LYS A 264 -20.08 -16.76 -2.30
C LYS A 264 -20.70 -15.36 -2.51
N ALA A 265 -21.34 -15.14 -3.64
CA ALA A 265 -21.94 -13.84 -4.02
C ALA A 265 -22.93 -13.29 -2.99
N ARG A 266 -23.71 -14.15 -2.30
CA ARG A 266 -24.64 -13.69 -1.28
C ARG A 266 -23.95 -12.98 -0.12
N TYR A 267 -22.80 -13.51 0.30
CA TYR A 267 -22.00 -12.89 1.36
C TYR A 267 -21.36 -11.58 0.88
N MET A 268 -20.85 -11.55 -0.35
CA MET A 268 -20.27 -10.32 -0.91
C MET A 268 -21.31 -9.22 -1.03
N ASN A 269 -22.48 -9.49 -1.61
CA ASN A 269 -23.57 -8.52 -1.71
C ASN A 269 -24.00 -7.97 -0.34
N TRP A 270 -24.07 -8.85 0.68
CA TRP A 270 -24.36 -8.41 2.05
C TRP A 270 -23.27 -7.47 2.60
N LYS A 271 -21.97 -7.76 2.36
CA LYS A 271 -20.86 -6.90 2.78
C LYS A 271 -20.94 -5.52 2.12
N GLU A 272 -21.20 -5.47 0.83
CA GLU A 272 -21.34 -4.22 0.05
C GLU A 272 -22.51 -3.37 0.56
N GLN A 273 -23.68 -3.97 0.74
CA GLN A 273 -24.84 -3.29 1.31
C GLN A 273 -24.56 -2.75 2.71
N LEU A 274 -23.84 -3.53 3.53
CA LEU A 274 -23.47 -3.09 4.88
C LEU A 274 -22.44 -1.97 4.85
N ALA A 275 -21.46 -1.99 3.93
CA ALA A 275 -20.51 -0.91 3.73
C ALA A 275 -21.24 0.39 3.35
N CYS A 276 -22.15 0.36 2.37
CA CYS A 276 -22.96 1.50 1.97
C CYS A 276 -23.82 2.04 3.13
N LYS A 277 -24.46 1.16 3.89
CA LYS A 277 -25.29 1.56 5.04
C LYS A 277 -24.47 2.23 6.14
N ARG A 278 -23.26 1.72 6.43
CA ARG A 278 -22.35 2.31 7.41
C ARG A 278 -21.84 3.67 6.96
N ALA A 279 -21.42 3.77 5.70
CA ALA A 279 -20.93 5.02 5.13
C ALA A 279 -22.02 6.11 5.18
N ARG A 280 -23.24 5.81 4.73
CA ARG A 280 -24.38 6.76 4.80
C ARG A 280 -24.62 7.24 6.23
N ARG A 281 -24.66 6.34 7.21
CA ARG A 281 -24.81 6.70 8.63
C ARG A 281 -23.65 7.55 9.15
N ALA A 282 -22.43 7.27 8.71
CA ALA A 282 -21.26 8.06 9.10
C ALA A 282 -21.35 9.50 8.54
N TRP A 283 -21.84 9.66 7.32
CA TRP A 283 -22.10 10.95 6.71
C TRP A 283 -23.20 11.73 7.44
N GLU A 284 -24.36 11.10 7.68
CA GLU A 284 -25.50 11.71 8.39
C GLU A 284 -25.16 12.16 9.81
N ARG A 285 -24.27 11.44 10.50
CA ARG A 285 -23.83 11.75 11.86
C ARG A 285 -22.64 12.73 11.93
N GLY A 286 -22.12 13.17 10.81
CA GLY A 286 -20.93 14.02 10.77
C GLY A 286 -19.67 13.36 11.35
N LEU A 287 -19.57 12.02 11.33
CA LEU A 287 -18.38 11.29 11.79
C LEU A 287 -17.22 11.41 10.76
N PRO A 288 -15.97 11.42 11.22
CA PRO A 288 -15.52 11.32 12.60
C PRO A 288 -15.69 12.66 13.33
N ARG A 289 -15.93 12.60 14.64
CA ARG A 289 -15.82 13.76 15.52
C ARG A 289 -14.47 13.77 16.17
#